data_026dc3a3d62a8da5049a8d15537c90b2
#
_entry.id   026dc3a3d62a8da5049a8d15537c90b2
#
_cell.length_a   1.000
_cell.length_b   1.000
_cell.length_c   1.000
_cell.angle_alpha   90.00
_cell.angle_beta   90.00
_cell.angle_gamma   90.00
#
_symmetry.space_group_name_H-M   'P 1'
#
loop_
_entity.id
_entity.type
_entity.pdbx_description
1 polymer ?
#
loop_
_entity_poly.entity_id
_entity_poly.type
_entity_poly.pdbx_seq_one_letter_code
_entity_poly.pdbx_strand_id
1 'polypeptide(L)'
;MSGHSKFANIKHKKERNDAAKGKIFTVIGREIAVAVKEGGSDPANNSRLRDVIAKAKANNMPNDTIDRGIKKAAGDANSVNYENLTYEGYGPNGVAIIVDTLTDNKNRTAANVRSAFTKGGGNVGTPGSVSYMFDKKGQIIIDKEECEMDADELMMLALDAGAEDFSEEEDSYEVYTAPEDFSAVRETLEKEGVPMLEADVTMIPQTWTELTDEESIKKMNRILDLLDEDDDVQAVYHNWDE
;
A
#
# COMPACT_ATOMS: atom_id res chain seq x y z
N MET A 1 20.47 1.26 5.14
CA MET A 1 20.05 1.15 6.55
C MET A 1 18.58 1.54 6.79
N SER A 2 17.77 1.75 5.74
CA SER A 2 16.35 2.10 5.88
C SER A 2 15.37 0.91 5.87
N GLY A 3 15.85 -0.30 5.60
CA GLY A 3 15.00 -1.51 5.53
C GLY A 3 14.41 -1.95 6.86
N HIS A 4 15.11 -1.74 7.96
CA HIS A 4 14.68 -2.16 9.29
C HIS A 4 13.39 -1.47 9.77
N SER A 5 13.23 -0.19 9.46
CA SER A 5 12.06 0.56 9.91
C SER A 5 10.80 0.10 9.19
N LYS A 6 10.88 -0.19 7.89
CA LYS A 6 9.70 -0.59 7.10
C LYS A 6 9.17 -1.97 7.49
N PHE A 7 10.03 -2.97 7.59
CA PHE A 7 9.66 -4.33 8.03
C PHE A 7 9.08 -4.31 9.45
N ALA A 8 9.77 -3.65 10.39
CA ALA A 8 9.29 -3.50 11.76
C ALA A 8 7.95 -2.78 11.83
N ASN A 9 7.78 -1.70 11.05
CA ASN A 9 6.53 -0.93 11.00
C ASN A 9 5.37 -1.75 10.43
N ILE A 10 5.62 -2.57 9.40
CA ILE A 10 4.61 -3.49 8.84
C ILE A 10 4.24 -4.56 9.87
N LYS A 11 5.24 -5.19 10.51
CA LYS A 11 5.03 -6.21 11.53
C LYS A 11 4.24 -5.63 12.72
N HIS A 12 4.61 -4.45 13.22
CA HIS A 12 3.88 -3.75 14.27
C HIS A 12 2.47 -3.29 13.85
N LYS A 13 2.28 -2.84 12.59
CA LYS A 13 0.93 -2.53 12.07
C LYS A 13 0.03 -3.76 12.05
N LYS A 14 0.56 -4.92 11.68
CA LYS A 14 -0.22 -6.18 11.68
C LYS A 14 -0.57 -6.68 13.08
N GLU A 15 0.26 -6.39 14.07
CA GLU A 15 0.01 -6.74 15.48
C GLU A 15 -0.96 -5.77 16.18
N ARG A 16 -1.14 -4.57 15.64
CA ARG A 16 -2.00 -3.53 16.23
C ARG A 16 -3.48 -3.76 15.93
N ASN A 17 -4.22 -3.97 17.01
CA ASN A 17 -5.60 -3.58 17.37
C ASN A 17 -6.75 -3.68 16.35
N ASP A 18 -7.92 -4.15 16.86
CA ASP A 18 -9.19 -4.33 16.12
C ASP A 18 -9.71 -3.07 15.41
N ALA A 19 -9.37 -1.86 15.87
CA ALA A 19 -9.70 -0.61 15.20
C ALA A 19 -8.92 -0.43 13.88
N ALA A 20 -7.64 -0.80 13.86
CA ALA A 20 -6.84 -0.79 12.64
C ALA A 20 -7.32 -1.82 11.61
N LYS A 21 -7.83 -2.97 12.05
CA LYS A 21 -8.45 -3.98 11.17
C LYS A 21 -9.68 -3.44 10.46
N GLY A 22 -10.53 -2.67 11.15
CA GLY A 22 -11.71 -2.04 10.57
C GLY A 22 -11.36 -1.11 9.41
N LYS A 23 -10.33 -0.28 9.57
CA LYS A 23 -9.83 0.61 8.53
C LYS A 23 -9.28 -0.17 7.33
N ILE A 24 -8.41 -1.16 7.57
CA ILE A 24 -7.83 -2.00 6.52
C ILE A 24 -8.94 -2.70 5.72
N PHE A 25 -9.97 -3.22 6.38
CA PHE A 25 -11.10 -3.88 5.70
C PHE A 25 -11.93 -2.90 4.87
N THR A 26 -12.08 -1.65 5.32
CA THR A 26 -12.74 -0.60 4.53
C THR A 26 -11.96 -0.29 3.26
N VAL A 27 -10.64 -0.10 3.38
CA VAL A 27 -9.73 0.13 2.26
C VAL A 27 -9.81 -1.01 1.24
N ILE A 28 -9.60 -2.24 1.69
CA ILE A 28 -9.66 -3.43 0.82
C ILE A 28 -11.05 -3.62 0.20
N GLY A 29 -12.12 -3.37 0.95
CA GLY A 29 -13.48 -3.45 0.43
C GLY A 29 -13.75 -2.50 -0.73
N ARG A 30 -13.19 -1.29 -0.69
CA ARG A 30 -13.26 -0.34 -1.82
C ARG A 30 -12.41 -0.81 -3.01
N GLU A 31 -11.22 -1.34 -2.77
CA GLU A 31 -10.37 -1.93 -3.82
C GLU A 31 -11.07 -3.11 -4.52
N ILE A 32 -11.76 -3.99 -3.76
CA ILE A 32 -12.58 -5.07 -4.33
C ILE A 32 -13.67 -4.49 -5.24
N ALA A 33 -14.39 -3.46 -4.78
CA ALA A 33 -15.47 -2.86 -5.55
C ALA A 33 -14.96 -2.29 -6.88
N VAL A 34 -13.82 -1.62 -6.87
CA VAL A 34 -13.19 -1.08 -8.08
C VAL A 34 -12.70 -2.19 -9.00
N ALA A 35 -11.99 -3.19 -8.46
CA ALA A 35 -11.48 -4.32 -9.24
C ALA A 35 -12.61 -5.09 -9.95
N VAL A 36 -13.74 -5.31 -9.27
CA VAL A 36 -14.90 -5.98 -9.85
C VAL A 36 -15.56 -5.13 -10.96
N LYS A 37 -15.66 -3.81 -10.76
CA LYS A 37 -16.21 -2.91 -11.79
C LYS A 37 -15.36 -2.85 -13.05
N GLU A 38 -14.06 -2.87 -12.91
CA GLU A 38 -13.13 -2.77 -14.05
C GLU A 38 -12.94 -4.08 -14.80
N GLY A 39 -12.85 -5.19 -14.09
CA GLY A 39 -12.47 -6.48 -14.68
C GLY A 39 -13.48 -7.62 -14.50
N GLY A 40 -14.63 -7.35 -13.86
CA GLY A 40 -15.64 -8.37 -13.56
C GLY A 40 -15.40 -9.12 -12.25
N SER A 41 -16.41 -9.88 -11.84
CA SER A 41 -16.47 -10.56 -10.53
C SER A 41 -15.79 -11.94 -10.51
N ASP A 42 -15.31 -12.41 -11.65
CA ASP A 42 -14.65 -13.71 -11.75
C ASP A 42 -13.11 -13.54 -11.55
N PRO A 43 -12.55 -14.03 -10.42
CA PRO A 43 -11.11 -13.93 -10.19
C PRO A 43 -10.25 -14.65 -11.25
N ALA A 44 -10.79 -15.68 -11.92
CA ALA A 44 -10.03 -16.40 -12.95
C ALA A 44 -9.68 -15.46 -14.13
N ASN A 45 -10.51 -14.48 -14.41
CA ASN A 45 -10.38 -13.55 -15.52
C ASN A 45 -9.99 -12.12 -15.09
N ASN A 46 -9.73 -11.89 -13.80
CA ASN A 46 -9.43 -10.57 -13.25
C ASN A 46 -8.20 -10.64 -12.33
N SER A 47 -7.02 -10.33 -12.87
CA SER A 47 -5.75 -10.36 -12.12
C SER A 47 -5.74 -9.36 -10.97
N ARG A 48 -6.28 -8.15 -11.18
CA ARG A 48 -6.40 -7.14 -10.13
C ARG A 48 -7.25 -7.65 -8.96
N LEU A 49 -8.36 -8.32 -9.25
CA LEU A 49 -9.20 -8.92 -8.20
C LEU A 49 -8.45 -10.02 -7.44
N ARG A 50 -7.66 -10.85 -8.12
CA ARG A 50 -6.82 -11.85 -7.45
C ARG A 50 -5.81 -11.21 -6.50
N ASP A 51 -5.15 -10.13 -6.91
CA ASP A 51 -4.20 -9.41 -6.05
C ASP A 51 -4.88 -8.82 -4.82
N VAL A 52 -6.05 -8.21 -4.99
CA VAL A 52 -6.83 -7.65 -3.87
C VAL A 52 -7.34 -8.75 -2.94
N ILE A 53 -7.77 -9.91 -3.46
CA ILE A 53 -8.16 -11.07 -2.65
C ILE A 53 -6.95 -11.59 -1.85
N ALA A 54 -5.77 -11.69 -2.45
CA ALA A 54 -4.55 -12.08 -1.77
C ALA A 54 -4.20 -11.11 -0.63
N LYS A 55 -4.28 -9.80 -0.90
CA LYS A 55 -4.11 -8.73 0.10
C LYS A 55 -5.12 -8.85 1.25
N ALA A 56 -6.38 -9.14 0.94
CA ALA A 56 -7.44 -9.35 1.93
C ALA A 56 -7.12 -10.53 2.86
N LYS A 57 -6.71 -11.66 2.28
CA LYS A 57 -6.32 -12.86 3.04
C LYS A 57 -5.09 -12.63 3.90
N ALA A 58 -4.07 -11.93 3.37
CA ALA A 58 -2.86 -11.56 4.12
C ALA A 58 -3.16 -10.63 5.33
N ASN A 59 -4.29 -9.90 5.29
CA ASN A 59 -4.79 -9.09 6.39
C ASN A 59 -5.88 -9.78 7.23
N ASN A 60 -6.00 -11.10 7.12
CA ASN A 60 -6.97 -11.92 7.86
C ASN A 60 -8.44 -11.50 7.64
N MET A 61 -8.80 -10.97 6.47
CA MET A 61 -10.18 -10.70 6.13
C MET A 61 -10.93 -12.03 5.94
N PRO A 62 -12.08 -12.26 6.61
CA PRO A 62 -12.85 -13.49 6.45
C PRO A 62 -13.30 -13.70 4.99
N ASN A 63 -13.24 -14.92 4.50
CA ASN A 63 -13.67 -15.28 3.15
C ASN A 63 -15.11 -14.83 2.86
N ASP A 64 -16.04 -15.00 3.82
CA ASP A 64 -17.42 -14.52 3.68
C ASP A 64 -17.53 -13.00 3.47
N THR A 65 -16.60 -12.24 4.04
CA THR A 65 -16.55 -10.78 3.86
C THR A 65 -16.05 -10.43 2.46
N ILE A 66 -15.03 -11.14 1.97
CA ILE A 66 -14.50 -11.00 0.60
C ILE A 66 -15.61 -11.34 -0.40
N ASP A 67 -16.26 -12.50 -0.26
CA ASP A 67 -17.32 -12.97 -1.16
C ASP A 67 -18.52 -12.01 -1.18
N ARG A 68 -18.92 -11.49 -0.02
CA ARG A 68 -20.00 -10.49 0.07
C ARG A 68 -19.61 -9.19 -0.64
N GLY A 69 -18.35 -8.74 -0.51
CA GLY A 69 -17.84 -7.56 -1.21
C GLY A 69 -17.90 -7.72 -2.72
N ILE A 70 -17.46 -8.87 -3.24
CA ILE A 70 -17.48 -9.20 -4.66
C ILE A 70 -18.92 -9.26 -5.18
N LYS A 71 -19.80 -9.99 -4.49
CA LYS A 71 -21.23 -10.12 -4.87
C LYS A 71 -21.96 -8.77 -4.87
N LYS A 72 -21.70 -7.94 -3.86
CA LYS A 72 -22.27 -6.59 -3.77
C LYS A 72 -21.82 -5.74 -4.95
N ALA A 73 -20.53 -5.73 -5.26
CA ALA A 73 -19.99 -4.96 -6.37
C ALA A 73 -20.50 -5.43 -7.74
N ALA A 74 -20.74 -6.74 -7.91
CA ALA A 74 -21.25 -7.33 -9.15
C ALA A 74 -22.75 -7.13 -9.34
N GLY A 75 -23.52 -7.09 -8.25
CA GLY A 75 -25.00 -7.09 -8.31
C GLY A 75 -25.65 -5.71 -8.27
N ASP A 76 -24.91 -4.66 -7.95
CA ASP A 76 -25.48 -3.34 -7.72
C ASP A 76 -25.19 -2.40 -8.89
N ALA A 77 -26.19 -2.25 -9.78
CA ALA A 77 -26.15 -1.25 -10.87
C ALA A 77 -26.05 0.20 -10.34
N ASN A 78 -26.42 0.43 -9.08
CA ASN A 78 -26.30 1.70 -8.34
C ASN A 78 -25.14 1.70 -7.35
N SER A 79 -24.19 0.76 -7.48
CA SER A 79 -23.02 0.71 -6.59
C SER A 79 -22.26 2.03 -6.62
N VAL A 80 -21.79 2.43 -5.45
CA VAL A 80 -20.99 3.65 -5.25
C VAL A 80 -19.85 3.69 -6.28
N ASN A 81 -19.78 4.78 -7.03
CA ASN A 81 -18.65 5.05 -7.93
C ASN A 81 -17.53 5.65 -7.12
N TYR A 82 -16.47 4.87 -6.90
CA TYR A 82 -15.25 5.39 -6.33
C TYR A 82 -14.36 5.94 -7.44
N GLU A 83 -13.78 7.12 -7.17
CA GLU A 83 -12.79 7.75 -8.02
C GLU A 83 -11.43 7.73 -7.33
N ASN A 84 -10.39 7.37 -8.08
CA ASN A 84 -9.01 7.50 -7.63
C ASN A 84 -8.56 8.95 -7.76
N LEU A 85 -8.05 9.51 -6.67
CA LEU A 85 -7.43 10.83 -6.65
C LEU A 85 -6.13 10.74 -5.88
N THR A 86 -5.06 11.29 -6.45
CA THR A 86 -3.75 11.38 -5.81
C THR A 86 -3.48 12.83 -5.43
N TYR A 87 -3.10 13.05 -4.19
CA TYR A 87 -2.65 14.34 -3.68
C TYR A 87 -1.15 14.27 -3.41
N GLU A 88 -0.47 15.35 -3.72
CA GLU A 88 0.97 15.50 -3.54
C GLU A 88 1.26 16.73 -2.70
N GLY A 89 2.27 16.66 -1.85
CA GLY A 89 2.62 17.80 -1.03
C GLY A 89 3.86 17.58 -0.19
N TYR A 90 4.16 18.55 0.63
CA TYR A 90 5.30 18.56 1.53
C TYR A 90 4.84 18.63 2.99
N GLY A 91 5.45 17.81 3.82
CA GLY A 91 5.41 17.88 5.26
C GLY A 91 6.54 18.76 5.83
N PRO A 92 6.79 18.67 7.14
CA PRO A 92 7.86 19.40 7.80
C PRO A 92 9.23 19.12 7.12
N ASN A 93 10.08 20.15 7.08
CA ASN A 93 11.46 20.10 6.56
C ASN A 93 11.56 19.53 5.13
N GLY A 94 10.49 19.67 4.34
CA GLY A 94 10.49 19.25 2.95
C GLY A 94 10.30 17.75 2.71
N VAL A 95 9.80 17.00 3.70
CA VAL A 95 9.39 15.60 3.49
C VAL A 95 8.34 15.55 2.39
N ALA A 96 8.62 14.80 1.33
CA ALA A 96 7.68 14.60 0.24
C ALA A 96 6.62 13.56 0.64
N ILE A 97 5.35 13.86 0.35
CA ILE A 97 4.22 13.02 0.71
C ILE A 97 3.29 12.86 -0.50
N ILE A 98 2.95 11.61 -0.81
CA ILE A 98 1.92 11.25 -1.79
C ILE A 98 0.77 10.58 -1.04
N VAL A 99 -0.47 10.99 -1.32
CA VAL A 99 -1.68 10.43 -0.72
C VAL A 99 -2.57 9.89 -1.82
N ASP A 100 -2.71 8.58 -1.90
CA ASP A 100 -3.65 7.94 -2.79
C ASP A 100 -4.99 7.77 -2.10
N THR A 101 -6.05 8.19 -2.76
CA THR A 101 -7.41 8.15 -2.23
C THR A 101 -8.37 7.46 -3.18
N LEU A 102 -9.39 6.84 -2.60
CA LEU A 102 -10.49 6.22 -3.33
C LEU A 102 -11.79 6.72 -2.71
N THR A 103 -12.47 7.63 -3.40
CA THR A 103 -13.57 8.39 -2.80
C THR A 103 -14.82 8.44 -3.67
N ASP A 104 -15.97 8.52 -3.02
CA ASP A 104 -17.26 8.87 -3.60
C ASP A 104 -17.59 10.37 -3.51
N ASN A 105 -16.72 11.15 -2.83
CA ASN A 105 -16.90 12.59 -2.63
C ASN A 105 -15.57 13.36 -2.65
N LYS A 106 -15.18 13.82 -3.85
CA LYS A 106 -13.93 14.57 -4.08
C LYS A 106 -13.77 15.80 -3.18
N ASN A 107 -14.85 16.52 -2.92
CA ASN A 107 -14.79 17.75 -2.14
C ASN A 107 -14.48 17.47 -0.67
N ARG A 108 -15.11 16.43 -0.10
CA ARG A 108 -14.81 15.95 1.25
C ARG A 108 -13.35 15.53 1.37
N THR A 109 -12.87 14.68 0.47
CA THR A 109 -11.50 14.17 0.48
C THR A 109 -10.48 15.30 0.34
N ALA A 110 -10.69 16.22 -0.62
CA ALA A 110 -9.79 17.35 -0.81
C ALA A 110 -9.70 18.24 0.45
N ALA A 111 -10.82 18.48 1.12
CA ALA A 111 -10.86 19.26 2.36
C ALA A 111 -10.12 18.56 3.50
N ASN A 112 -10.34 17.24 3.65
CA ASN A 112 -9.71 16.44 4.69
C ASN A 112 -8.20 16.35 4.51
N VAL A 113 -7.74 16.03 3.29
CA VAL A 113 -6.30 15.94 2.97
C VAL A 113 -5.61 17.30 3.21
N ARG A 114 -6.16 18.41 2.70
CA ARG A 114 -5.60 19.73 2.97
C ARG A 114 -5.55 20.07 4.47
N SER A 115 -6.61 19.72 5.21
CA SER A 115 -6.66 19.91 6.65
C SER A 115 -5.58 19.12 7.37
N ALA A 116 -5.34 17.84 6.97
CA ALA A 116 -4.29 17.00 7.54
C ALA A 116 -2.90 17.63 7.36
N PHE A 117 -2.56 18.02 6.14
CA PHE A 117 -1.28 18.69 5.85
C PHE A 117 -1.13 19.99 6.64
N THR A 118 -2.13 20.87 6.63
CA THR A 118 -2.07 22.18 7.32
C THR A 118 -1.89 22.00 8.83
N LYS A 119 -2.60 21.08 9.46
CA LYS A 119 -2.51 20.80 10.90
C LYS A 119 -1.14 20.27 11.33
N GLY A 120 -0.41 19.61 10.43
CA GLY A 120 0.97 19.18 10.64
C GLY A 120 2.01 20.13 10.10
N GLY A 121 1.62 21.38 9.74
CA GLY A 121 2.56 22.38 9.23
C GLY A 121 3.07 22.12 7.81
N GLY A 122 2.41 21.23 7.07
CA GLY A 122 2.69 20.93 5.68
C GLY A 122 1.79 21.68 4.70
N ASN A 123 1.93 21.38 3.44
CA ASN A 123 1.19 22.02 2.36
C ASN A 123 0.94 21.02 1.21
N VAL A 124 -0.29 21.00 0.71
CA VAL A 124 -0.65 20.29 -0.53
C VAL A 124 -0.22 21.10 -1.73
N GLY A 125 0.56 20.50 -2.61
CA GLY A 125 1.02 21.08 -3.86
C GLY A 125 0.13 20.76 -5.05
N THR A 126 0.63 21.06 -6.23
CA THR A 126 0.01 20.67 -7.50
C THR A 126 0.40 19.23 -7.88
N PRO A 127 -0.41 18.54 -8.70
CA PRO A 127 -0.01 17.26 -9.26
C PRO A 127 1.38 17.32 -9.93
N GLY A 128 2.23 16.34 -9.65
CA GLY A 128 3.61 16.29 -10.13
C GLY A 128 4.63 17.04 -9.25
N SER A 129 4.21 17.65 -8.13
CA SER A 129 5.11 18.43 -7.27
C SER A 129 6.12 17.57 -6.50
N VAL A 130 5.81 16.31 -6.21
CA VAL A 130 6.69 15.38 -5.49
C VAL A 130 6.81 14.00 -6.13
N SER A 131 5.89 13.59 -6.99
CA SER A 131 5.86 12.24 -7.58
C SER A 131 7.13 11.87 -8.35
N TYR A 132 7.83 12.86 -8.92
CA TYR A 132 9.12 12.65 -9.60
C TYR A 132 10.23 12.14 -8.67
N MET A 133 10.07 12.26 -7.35
CA MET A 133 11.02 11.77 -6.34
C MET A 133 10.75 10.31 -5.93
N PHE A 134 9.78 9.66 -6.56
CA PHE A 134 9.39 8.29 -6.26
C PHE A 134 9.37 7.46 -7.53
N ASP A 135 9.71 6.18 -7.38
CA ASP A 135 9.53 5.17 -8.41
C ASP A 135 8.32 4.29 -8.08
N LYS A 136 7.43 4.13 -9.04
CA LYS A 136 6.31 3.20 -8.91
C LYS A 136 6.79 1.79 -9.21
N LYS A 137 6.75 0.90 -8.21
CA LYS A 137 7.23 -0.49 -8.29
C LYS A 137 6.24 -1.45 -7.64
N GLY A 138 6.19 -2.67 -8.12
CA GLY A 138 5.71 -3.79 -7.32
C GLY A 138 6.74 -4.08 -6.23
N GLN A 139 6.29 -4.27 -4.99
CA GLN A 139 7.14 -4.65 -3.87
C GLN A 139 6.51 -5.80 -3.11
N ILE A 140 7.29 -6.84 -2.86
CA ILE A 140 6.90 -7.99 -2.07
C ILE A 140 7.89 -8.13 -0.93
N ILE A 141 7.39 -8.11 0.31
CA ILE A 141 8.19 -8.23 1.52
C ILE A 141 7.91 -9.60 2.15
N ILE A 142 8.96 -10.34 2.41
CA ILE A 142 8.92 -11.71 2.91
C ILE A 142 9.69 -11.75 4.23
N ASP A 143 9.05 -12.25 5.29
CA ASP A 143 9.71 -12.47 6.58
C ASP A 143 10.66 -13.67 6.49
N LYS A 144 11.94 -13.47 6.80
CA LYS A 144 12.94 -14.53 6.75
C LYS A 144 12.64 -15.67 7.71
N GLU A 145 12.05 -15.38 8.87
CA GLU A 145 11.71 -16.39 9.87
C GLU A 145 10.60 -17.35 9.38
N GLU A 146 9.73 -16.88 8.49
CA GLU A 146 8.63 -17.66 7.95
C GLU A 146 8.96 -18.31 6.60
N CYS A 147 10.06 -17.93 5.95
CA CYS A 147 10.46 -18.41 4.63
C CYS A 147 11.35 -19.66 4.76
N GLU A 148 10.92 -20.77 4.14
CA GLU A 148 11.70 -22.02 4.12
C GLU A 148 12.82 -22.01 3.07
N MET A 149 12.74 -21.12 2.05
CA MET A 149 13.75 -20.95 1.01
C MET A 149 14.91 -20.11 1.52
N ASP A 150 16.12 -20.45 1.10
CA ASP A 150 17.26 -19.56 1.30
C ASP A 150 17.26 -18.38 0.32
N ALA A 151 18.16 -17.40 0.55
CA ALA A 151 18.22 -16.19 -0.24
C ALA A 151 18.49 -16.45 -1.72
N ASP A 152 19.38 -17.38 -2.04
CA ASP A 152 19.77 -17.69 -3.43
C ASP A 152 18.63 -18.39 -4.19
N GLU A 153 17.95 -19.33 -3.55
CA GLU A 153 16.77 -20.02 -4.12
C GLU A 153 15.65 -19.02 -4.39
N LEU A 154 15.33 -18.18 -3.41
CA LEU A 154 14.24 -17.20 -3.52
C LEU A 154 14.57 -16.13 -4.58
N MET A 155 15.82 -15.65 -4.62
CA MET A 155 16.28 -14.71 -5.63
C MET A 155 16.13 -15.28 -7.04
N MET A 156 16.60 -16.50 -7.28
CA MET A 156 16.47 -17.18 -8.58
C MET A 156 15.01 -17.33 -8.98
N LEU A 157 14.16 -17.79 -8.07
CA LEU A 157 12.72 -17.93 -8.31
C LEU A 157 12.07 -16.60 -8.68
N ALA A 158 12.38 -15.52 -7.93
CA ALA A 158 11.80 -14.20 -8.16
C ALA A 158 12.25 -13.62 -9.51
N LEU A 159 13.54 -13.70 -9.85
CA LEU A 159 14.08 -13.21 -11.12
C LEU A 159 13.52 -14.00 -12.31
N ASP A 160 13.44 -15.33 -12.22
CA ASP A 160 12.85 -16.18 -13.25
C ASP A 160 11.35 -15.89 -13.45
N ALA A 161 10.66 -15.48 -12.39
CA ALA A 161 9.25 -15.05 -12.46
C ALA A 161 9.04 -13.66 -13.09
N GLY A 162 10.10 -12.87 -13.26
CA GLY A 162 10.06 -11.54 -13.87
C GLY A 162 10.32 -10.37 -12.90
N ALA A 163 10.86 -10.63 -11.71
CA ALA A 163 11.30 -9.56 -10.84
C ALA A 163 12.48 -8.78 -11.45
N GLU A 164 12.53 -7.47 -11.18
CA GLU A 164 13.62 -6.61 -11.62
C GLU A 164 14.80 -6.62 -10.66
N ASP A 165 14.50 -6.75 -9.37
CA ASP A 165 15.51 -6.68 -8.32
C ASP A 165 15.11 -7.51 -7.10
N PHE A 166 16.11 -7.89 -6.31
CA PHE A 166 15.98 -8.63 -5.07
C PHE A 166 16.95 -8.07 -4.04
N SER A 167 16.47 -7.79 -2.84
CA SER A 167 17.28 -7.34 -1.72
C SER A 167 17.15 -8.29 -0.54
N GLU A 168 18.28 -8.61 0.07
CA GLU A 168 18.34 -9.33 1.34
C GLU A 168 18.64 -8.34 2.47
N GLU A 169 17.64 -8.14 3.33
CA GLU A 169 17.75 -7.31 4.52
C GLU A 169 18.03 -8.18 5.77
N GLU A 170 18.18 -7.59 6.95
CA GLU A 170 18.47 -8.35 8.17
C GLU A 170 17.37 -9.38 8.49
N ASP A 171 16.09 -8.93 8.51
CA ASP A 171 14.95 -9.73 8.91
C ASP A 171 14.00 -10.09 7.76
N SER A 172 14.25 -9.59 6.55
CA SER A 172 13.36 -9.76 5.41
C SER A 172 14.09 -9.96 4.08
N TYR A 173 13.34 -10.52 3.12
CA TYR A 173 13.66 -10.42 1.70
C TYR A 173 12.69 -9.44 1.05
N GLU A 174 13.18 -8.64 0.13
CA GLU A 174 12.37 -7.72 -0.66
C GLU A 174 12.54 -8.00 -2.14
N VAL A 175 11.41 -8.21 -2.83
CA VAL A 175 11.35 -8.44 -4.28
C VAL A 175 10.73 -7.23 -4.93
N TYR A 176 11.36 -6.71 -5.97
CA TYR A 176 10.90 -5.55 -6.72
C TYR A 176 10.56 -5.93 -8.16
N THR A 177 9.47 -5.39 -8.67
CA THR A 177 8.99 -5.63 -10.03
C THR A 177 8.62 -4.33 -10.72
N ALA A 178 8.54 -4.33 -12.05
CA ALA A 178 7.72 -3.33 -12.73
C ALA A 178 6.25 -3.48 -12.28
N PRO A 179 5.47 -2.39 -12.26
CA PRO A 179 4.06 -2.46 -11.82
C PRO A 179 3.23 -3.46 -12.63
N GLU A 180 3.48 -3.58 -13.93
CA GLU A 180 2.80 -4.49 -14.85
C GLU A 180 3.14 -5.97 -14.61
N ASP A 181 4.31 -6.27 -14.09
CA ASP A 181 4.79 -7.64 -13.83
C ASP A 181 4.48 -8.11 -12.41
N PHE A 182 4.00 -7.22 -11.54
CA PHE A 182 3.73 -7.51 -10.14
C PHE A 182 2.82 -8.72 -9.93
N SER A 183 1.67 -8.76 -10.60
CA SER A 183 0.71 -9.85 -10.43
C SER A 183 1.30 -11.21 -10.79
N ALA A 184 2.05 -11.29 -11.88
CA ALA A 184 2.66 -12.53 -12.35
C ALA A 184 3.73 -13.04 -11.36
N VAL A 185 4.58 -12.15 -10.85
CA VAL A 185 5.62 -12.48 -9.87
C VAL A 185 4.98 -12.91 -8.55
N ARG A 186 4.02 -12.13 -8.04
CA ARG A 186 3.30 -12.46 -6.80
C ARG A 186 2.63 -13.84 -6.88
N GLU A 187 1.93 -14.13 -7.99
CA GLU A 187 1.25 -15.42 -8.18
C GLU A 187 2.23 -16.58 -8.27
N THR A 188 3.39 -16.38 -8.89
CA THR A 188 4.44 -17.40 -8.97
C THR A 188 4.99 -17.73 -7.59
N LEU A 189 5.33 -16.70 -6.79
CA LEU A 189 5.80 -16.89 -5.42
C LEU A 189 4.74 -17.56 -4.54
N GLU A 190 3.46 -17.20 -4.70
CA GLU A 190 2.35 -17.81 -3.97
C GLU A 190 2.21 -19.31 -4.28
N LYS A 191 2.34 -19.72 -5.55
CA LYS A 191 2.28 -21.13 -5.99
C LYS A 191 3.40 -21.96 -5.42
N GLU A 192 4.58 -21.37 -5.26
CA GLU A 192 5.75 -22.02 -4.65
C GLU A 192 5.73 -21.97 -3.11
N GLY A 193 4.63 -21.46 -2.53
CA GLY A 193 4.43 -21.47 -1.07
C GLY A 193 5.23 -20.40 -0.32
N VAL A 194 5.74 -19.38 -1.00
CA VAL A 194 6.47 -18.28 -0.36
C VAL A 194 5.51 -17.44 0.50
N PRO A 195 5.75 -17.29 1.80
CA PRO A 195 4.92 -16.48 2.68
C PRO A 195 5.21 -15.00 2.44
N MET A 196 4.23 -14.25 1.99
CA MET A 196 4.37 -12.82 1.73
C MET A 196 3.76 -12.01 2.87
N LEU A 197 4.58 -11.22 3.58
CA LEU A 197 4.12 -10.34 4.64
C LEU A 197 3.32 -9.17 4.08
N GLU A 198 3.80 -8.58 2.99
CA GLU A 198 3.14 -7.54 2.21
C GLU A 198 3.47 -7.73 0.73
N ALA A 199 2.49 -7.49 -0.13
CA ALA A 199 2.67 -7.51 -1.57
C ALA A 199 1.71 -6.50 -2.20
N ASP A 200 2.25 -5.43 -2.77
CA ASP A 200 1.47 -4.36 -3.41
C ASP A 200 2.32 -3.58 -4.42
N VAL A 201 1.64 -2.82 -5.27
CA VAL A 201 2.29 -1.80 -6.08
C VAL A 201 2.38 -0.53 -5.24
N THR A 202 3.58 -0.01 -5.05
CA THR A 202 3.89 1.08 -4.13
C THR A 202 4.73 2.17 -4.78
N MET A 203 4.87 3.30 -4.10
CA MET A 203 5.75 4.40 -4.49
C MET A 203 6.99 4.38 -3.60
N ILE A 204 8.16 4.12 -4.20
CA ILE A 204 9.43 3.97 -3.49
C ILE A 204 10.23 5.26 -3.63
N PRO A 205 10.62 5.92 -2.53
CA PRO A 205 11.43 7.13 -2.60
C PRO A 205 12.82 6.86 -3.20
N GLN A 206 13.28 7.75 -4.07
CA GLN A 206 14.64 7.75 -4.60
C GLN A 206 15.65 8.33 -3.61
N THR A 207 15.19 9.21 -2.73
CA THR A 207 15.99 9.84 -1.67
C THR A 207 15.17 9.96 -0.39
N TRP A 208 15.86 9.92 0.75
CA TRP A 208 15.22 10.00 2.07
C TRP A 208 15.49 11.35 2.72
N THR A 209 14.57 11.79 3.57
CA THR A 209 14.66 13.02 4.35
C THR A 209 14.59 12.68 5.83
N GLU A 210 15.66 12.99 6.57
CA GLU A 210 15.72 12.81 8.02
C GLU A 210 15.06 13.98 8.75
N LEU A 211 14.30 13.67 9.81
CA LEU A 211 13.77 14.65 10.76
C LEU A 211 14.50 14.48 12.10
N THR A 212 15.24 15.50 12.52
CA THR A 212 16.09 15.44 13.72
C THR A 212 15.49 16.13 14.95
N ASP A 213 14.52 17.02 14.74
CA ASP A 213 13.90 17.77 15.84
C ASP A 213 12.51 17.18 16.20
N GLU A 214 12.22 17.13 17.51
CA GLU A 214 10.97 16.56 18.03
C GLU A 214 9.72 17.27 17.51
N GLU A 215 9.78 18.55 17.21
CA GLU A 215 8.61 19.32 16.74
C GLU A 215 8.24 18.88 15.33
N SER A 216 9.22 18.75 14.43
CA SER A 216 9.01 18.26 13.06
C SER A 216 8.51 16.83 13.05
N ILE A 217 9.06 15.96 13.89
CA ILE A 217 8.59 14.58 14.06
C ILE A 217 7.13 14.54 14.52
N LYS A 218 6.75 15.33 15.53
CA LYS A 218 5.35 15.43 16.00
C LYS A 218 4.41 15.93 14.91
N LYS A 219 4.84 16.93 14.14
CA LYS A 219 4.07 17.48 13.02
C LYS A 219 3.88 16.44 11.91
N MET A 220 4.93 15.69 11.56
CA MET A 220 4.85 14.64 10.55
C MET A 220 3.92 13.52 11.00
N ASN A 221 4.08 13.01 12.21
CA ASN A 221 3.17 12.02 12.79
C ASN A 221 1.71 12.51 12.79
N ARG A 222 1.47 13.80 13.08
CA ARG A 222 0.13 14.38 13.03
C ARG A 222 -0.48 14.33 11.64
N ILE A 223 0.30 14.55 10.58
CA ILE A 223 -0.18 14.38 9.19
C ILE A 223 -0.56 12.93 8.95
N LEU A 224 0.34 11.99 9.28
CA LEU A 224 0.13 10.56 9.03
C LEU A 224 -1.09 10.04 9.78
N ASP A 225 -1.25 10.39 11.07
CA ASP A 225 -2.39 9.98 11.89
C ASP A 225 -3.73 10.47 11.29
N LEU A 226 -3.80 11.74 10.89
CA LEU A 226 -5.01 12.32 10.31
C LEU A 226 -5.37 11.71 8.95
N LEU A 227 -4.37 11.35 8.15
CA LEU A 227 -4.59 10.65 6.89
C LEU A 227 -4.98 9.19 7.12
N ASP A 228 -4.41 8.54 8.13
CA ASP A 228 -4.77 7.16 8.49
C ASP A 228 -6.19 7.05 9.06
N GLU A 229 -6.70 8.09 9.71
CA GLU A 229 -8.09 8.16 10.19
C GLU A 229 -9.13 8.38 9.07
N ASP A 230 -8.72 8.84 7.88
CA ASP A 230 -9.64 9.15 6.78
C ASP A 230 -9.93 7.88 5.94
N ASP A 231 -11.19 7.46 5.90
CA ASP A 231 -11.64 6.28 5.13
C ASP A 231 -11.45 6.41 3.62
N ASP A 232 -11.30 7.62 3.10
CA ASP A 232 -11.05 7.85 1.67
C ASP A 232 -9.57 7.63 1.31
N VAL A 233 -8.66 7.66 2.29
CA VAL A 233 -7.23 7.42 2.07
C VAL A 233 -6.95 5.92 1.96
N GLN A 234 -6.35 5.52 0.85
CA GLN A 234 -5.95 4.14 0.57
C GLN A 234 -4.51 3.87 0.97
N ALA A 235 -3.61 4.79 0.62
CA ALA A 235 -2.20 4.69 0.94
C ALA A 235 -1.57 6.07 1.10
N VAL A 236 -0.55 6.14 1.95
CA VAL A 236 0.30 7.31 2.13
C VAL A 236 1.73 6.87 1.91
N TYR A 237 2.41 7.53 0.97
CA TYR A 237 3.83 7.31 0.69
C TYR A 237 4.59 8.57 1.06
N HIS A 238 5.75 8.42 1.65
CA HIS A 238 6.60 9.54 2.04
C HIS A 238 8.07 9.13 1.99
N ASN A 239 8.93 10.13 1.92
CA ASN A 239 10.38 9.93 1.95
C ASN A 239 11.01 10.28 3.31
N TRP A 240 10.24 10.31 4.37
CA TRP A 240 10.77 10.47 5.72
C TRP A 240 11.50 9.19 6.14
N ASP A 241 12.76 9.33 6.55
CA ASP A 241 13.60 8.29 7.14
C ASP A 241 13.31 8.25 8.66
N GLU A 242 12.46 7.30 9.08
CA GLU A 242 11.98 7.14 10.47
C GLU A 242 13.03 6.54 11.40
#